data_65174bd6d3fc27b4b6e4fe4c00cf80ba
#
_entry.id   65174bd6d3fc27b4b6e4fe4c00cf80ba
#
_cell.length_a   1.000
_cell.length_b   1.000
_cell.length_c   1.000
_cell.angle_alpha   90.00
_cell.angle_beta   90.00
_cell.angle_gamma   90.00
#
_symmetry.space_group_name_H-M   'P 1'
#
loop_
_entity.id
_entity.type
_entity.pdbx_description
1 polymer ?
#
loop_
_entity_poly.entity_id
_entity_poly.type
_entity_poly.pdbx_seq_one_letter_code
_entity_poly.pdbx_strand_id
1 'polypeptide(L)'
;MANLELSEQELIRRQSLDKLRELGIEPYPAALYPVNATAKVIEAEYDPEKGNFQDVCIEGRIMSRRIMGAASFMELQDSTGRIQVYVKRDEICPGEDKTMYNTVFKKLLDIGDVVGIKGFAFHTQTGQLTVHAKELTLLSKSLKVLPIVKEADGKVHDAFTDPELRYRQRYVDLIVNPQVKDTFIKRAKIIATMREYFNNAGCLEVETPILQSIPGGATARPFITHHNALDIPLYLRIANELYLKRLIVGGYDGVYEFAKDFRNEGMDKTHNPEFTCMEIYVAYKDYIWMMEFIENLLEKIAMNLYGKTTVMNEGVEIDFKAPYKKIGILDAIKEYAGVDVKGMDVDQLRETCKKLNVEIEPTMGVGKLIDAIFGEYCEKHFVQPTFVTDYPVEMSPLTKRHRNDPTLTERFELFVCGHELANAYSELNDPIDQRERFEEQAKLKSNGDDEAMFIDYDFLRALEYGMPPTSGLGMGIDRLTMLMTGNTTIQDVLFFPQMRPEKMPSKQAEEKDSEENNA
;
A
#
# COMPACT_ATOMS: atom_id res chain seq x y z
N MET A 1 -20.21 28.07 -2.83
CA MET A 1 -18.72 28.02 -2.79
C MET A 1 -18.35 28.49 -1.39
N ALA A 2 -17.84 27.59 -0.55
CA ALA A 2 -17.36 27.96 0.77
C ALA A 2 -16.33 29.08 0.63
N ASN A 3 -16.47 30.14 1.39
CA ASN A 3 -15.47 31.20 1.55
C ASN A 3 -14.22 30.57 2.17
N LEU A 4 -13.31 30.08 1.33
CA LEU A 4 -11.96 29.72 1.78
C LEU A 4 -11.30 31.02 2.23
N GLU A 5 -11.13 31.21 3.52
CA GLU A 5 -10.28 32.27 4.05
C GLU A 5 -8.84 32.01 3.55
N LEU A 6 -8.45 32.76 2.52
CA LEU A 6 -7.11 32.66 1.95
C LEU A 6 -6.12 33.37 2.88
N SER A 7 -4.99 32.73 3.13
CA SER A 7 -3.89 33.39 3.83
C SER A 7 -3.34 34.56 3.01
N GLU A 8 -2.68 35.52 3.67
CA GLU A 8 -2.04 36.66 3.02
C GLU A 8 -1.10 36.21 1.87
N GLN A 9 -0.32 35.17 2.10
CA GLN A 9 0.60 34.60 1.09
C GLN A 9 -0.16 34.02 -0.12
N GLU A 10 -1.29 33.40 0.09
CA GLU A 10 -2.13 32.87 -0.99
C GLU A 10 -2.78 33.98 -1.82
N LEU A 11 -3.11 35.10 -1.20
CA LEU A 11 -3.58 36.30 -1.90
C LEU A 11 -2.47 36.93 -2.74
N ILE A 12 -1.25 37.06 -2.21
CA ILE A 12 -0.08 37.58 -2.95
C ILE A 12 0.22 36.70 -4.17
N ARG A 13 0.17 35.37 -4.03
CA ARG A 13 0.41 34.44 -5.14
C ARG A 13 -0.65 34.56 -6.24
N ARG A 14 -1.90 34.83 -5.91
CA ARG A 14 -2.97 35.11 -6.90
C ARG A 14 -2.75 36.43 -7.61
N GLN A 15 -2.33 37.48 -6.90
CA GLN A 15 -1.91 38.73 -7.54
C GLN A 15 -0.72 38.55 -8.47
N SER A 16 0.24 37.69 -8.11
CA SER A 16 1.37 37.33 -8.97
C SER A 16 0.90 36.57 -10.22
N LEU A 17 -0.09 35.69 -10.06
CA LEU A 17 -0.72 34.98 -11.19
C LEU A 17 -1.35 35.95 -12.19
N ASP A 18 -2.11 36.94 -11.70
CA ASP A 18 -2.76 37.95 -12.56
C ASP A 18 -1.72 38.79 -13.31
N LYS A 19 -0.66 39.22 -12.61
CA LYS A 19 0.45 39.96 -13.23
C LYS A 19 1.21 39.15 -14.30
N LEU A 20 1.38 37.83 -14.12
CA LEU A 20 1.97 36.97 -15.14
C LEU A 20 1.11 36.97 -16.42
N ARG A 21 -0.22 36.87 -16.28
CA ARG A 21 -1.16 36.96 -17.41
C ARG A 21 -1.14 38.32 -18.10
N GLU A 22 -1.06 39.41 -17.35
CA GLU A 22 -0.91 40.77 -17.88
C GLU A 22 0.37 40.93 -18.70
N LEU A 23 1.45 40.21 -18.33
CA LEU A 23 2.71 40.17 -19.09
C LEU A 23 2.67 39.22 -20.30
N GLY A 24 1.53 38.59 -20.58
CA GLY A 24 1.38 37.62 -21.66
C GLY A 24 2.04 36.27 -21.40
N ILE A 25 2.38 35.98 -20.15
CA ILE A 25 2.95 34.69 -19.75
C ILE A 25 1.82 33.77 -19.30
N GLU A 26 1.64 32.63 -19.98
CA GLU A 26 0.68 31.59 -19.57
C GLU A 26 1.21 30.84 -18.34
N PRO A 27 0.54 30.95 -17.18
CA PRO A 27 1.05 30.33 -15.95
C PRO A 27 0.85 28.81 -15.88
N TYR A 28 0.03 28.26 -16.79
CA TYR A 28 -0.32 26.82 -16.85
C TYR A 28 -0.32 26.34 -18.31
N PRO A 29 0.84 26.41 -19.02
CA PRO A 29 0.89 26.06 -20.44
C PRO A 29 0.58 24.58 -20.65
N ALA A 30 -0.21 24.28 -21.68
CA ALA A 30 -0.50 22.92 -22.11
C ALA A 30 0.54 22.36 -23.09
N ALA A 31 1.46 23.19 -23.57
CA ALA A 31 2.47 22.80 -24.55
C ALA A 31 3.47 21.79 -23.96
N LEU A 32 3.93 20.85 -24.80
CA LEU A 32 5.00 19.93 -24.43
C LEU A 32 6.27 20.71 -24.06
N TYR A 33 6.86 20.33 -22.93
CA TYR A 33 8.19 20.79 -22.53
C TYR A 33 9.21 19.67 -22.79
N PRO A 34 10.26 19.89 -23.61
CA PRO A 34 11.10 18.80 -24.13
C PRO A 34 12.22 18.42 -23.15
N VAL A 35 11.88 17.81 -22.01
CA VAL A 35 12.86 17.34 -21.02
C VAL A 35 13.76 16.27 -21.64
N ASN A 36 15.09 16.43 -21.49
CA ASN A 36 16.09 15.50 -22.02
C ASN A 36 17.06 14.96 -20.96
N ALA A 37 17.03 15.48 -19.73
CA ALA A 37 17.84 15.02 -18.62
C ALA A 37 17.11 15.19 -17.28
N THR A 38 17.49 14.40 -16.28
CA THR A 38 16.99 14.50 -14.90
C THR A 38 18.14 14.82 -13.94
N ALA A 39 17.80 15.32 -12.75
CA ALA A 39 18.80 15.66 -11.71
C ALA A 39 19.74 14.49 -11.44
N LYS A 40 19.20 13.29 -11.23
CA LYS A 40 19.99 12.08 -10.92
C LYS A 40 20.89 11.64 -12.09
N VAL A 41 20.44 11.77 -13.33
CA VAL A 41 21.25 11.42 -14.51
C VAL A 41 22.39 12.40 -14.67
N ILE A 42 22.14 13.70 -14.50
CA ILE A 42 23.22 14.72 -14.55
C ILE A 42 24.22 14.47 -13.42
N GLU A 43 23.75 14.19 -12.20
CA GLU A 43 24.63 13.93 -11.05
C GLU A 43 25.51 12.68 -11.24
N ALA A 44 24.97 11.63 -11.83
CA ALA A 44 25.67 10.36 -12.04
C ALA A 44 26.64 10.36 -13.23
N GLU A 45 26.32 11.11 -14.30
CA GLU A 45 26.98 10.96 -15.60
C GLU A 45 27.75 12.20 -16.05
N TYR A 46 27.61 13.35 -15.36
CA TYR A 46 28.31 14.57 -15.74
C TYR A 46 29.83 14.39 -15.63
N ASP A 47 30.52 14.65 -16.75
CA ASP A 47 31.96 14.57 -16.86
C ASP A 47 32.46 15.81 -17.62
N PRO A 48 33.16 16.75 -16.95
CA PRO A 48 33.64 17.98 -17.59
C PRO A 48 34.67 17.70 -18.69
N GLU A 49 35.43 16.58 -18.62
CA GLU A 49 36.44 16.24 -19.64
C GLU A 49 35.77 15.74 -20.94
N LYS A 50 34.60 15.09 -20.82
CA LYS A 50 33.81 14.68 -21.98
C LYS A 50 33.00 15.80 -22.60
N GLY A 51 32.80 16.91 -21.87
CA GLY A 51 31.99 18.03 -22.32
C GLY A 51 30.51 17.63 -22.58
N ASN A 52 29.99 16.66 -21.82
CA ASN A 52 28.59 16.25 -21.91
C ASN A 52 27.66 17.25 -21.19
N PHE A 53 26.35 17.11 -21.38
CA PHE A 53 25.30 17.99 -20.80
C PHE A 53 25.49 19.49 -21.14
N GLN A 54 25.95 19.81 -22.35
CA GLN A 54 26.10 21.19 -22.84
C GLN A 54 24.79 21.76 -23.39
N ASP A 55 23.80 20.94 -23.63
CA ASP A 55 22.44 21.32 -24.04
C ASP A 55 21.43 20.47 -23.24
N VAL A 56 21.15 20.93 -22.02
CA VAL A 56 20.18 20.28 -21.15
C VAL A 56 18.86 21.05 -21.11
N CYS A 57 17.78 20.31 -21.14
CA CYS A 57 16.43 20.77 -20.89
C CYS A 57 15.87 19.98 -19.69
N ILE A 58 15.84 20.62 -18.51
CA ILE A 58 15.36 20.04 -17.27
C ILE A 58 14.09 20.75 -16.81
N GLU A 59 13.32 20.07 -15.98
CA GLU A 59 12.17 20.63 -15.30
C GLU A 59 12.28 20.39 -13.79
N GLY A 60 11.50 21.15 -13.01
CA GLY A 60 11.43 20.87 -11.59
C GLY A 60 10.65 21.92 -10.81
N ARG A 61 10.33 21.54 -9.58
CA ARG A 61 9.71 22.43 -8.61
C ARG A 61 10.78 23.25 -7.88
N ILE A 62 10.59 24.54 -7.78
CA ILE A 62 11.47 25.44 -7.01
C ILE A 62 11.31 25.10 -5.51
N MET A 63 12.38 24.59 -4.90
CA MET A 63 12.39 24.25 -3.48
C MET A 63 13.10 25.31 -2.63
N SER A 64 14.09 25.98 -3.20
CA SER A 64 14.75 27.14 -2.56
C SER A 64 15.20 28.14 -3.61
N ARG A 65 15.42 29.38 -3.17
CA ARG A 65 15.84 30.47 -4.05
C ARG A 65 16.68 31.49 -3.29
N ARG A 66 17.87 31.82 -3.83
CA ARG A 66 18.77 32.84 -3.30
C ARG A 66 19.02 33.89 -4.37
N ILE A 67 18.48 35.09 -4.17
CA ILE A 67 18.62 36.22 -5.10
C ILE A 67 19.82 37.07 -4.68
N MET A 68 20.79 37.25 -5.58
CA MET A 68 22.03 38.04 -5.33
C MET A 68 22.27 38.99 -6.50
N GLY A 69 21.58 40.12 -6.50
CA GLY A 69 21.74 41.15 -7.54
C GLY A 69 21.38 40.69 -8.96
N ALA A 70 22.34 40.60 -9.86
CA ALA A 70 22.16 40.17 -11.26
C ALA A 70 22.39 38.67 -11.47
N ALA A 71 22.79 37.95 -10.43
CA ALA A 71 22.97 36.52 -10.43
C ALA A 71 22.20 35.93 -9.26
N SER A 72 21.71 34.71 -9.41
CA SER A 72 20.91 34.02 -8.41
C SER A 72 21.11 32.51 -8.49
N PHE A 73 20.77 31.83 -7.41
CA PHE A 73 20.70 30.38 -7.36
C PHE A 73 19.28 29.95 -6.98
N MET A 74 18.85 28.84 -7.50
CA MET A 74 17.65 28.12 -7.04
C MET A 74 17.94 26.63 -7.02
N GLU A 75 17.20 25.90 -6.22
CA GLU A 75 17.20 24.44 -6.19
C GLU A 75 15.92 23.94 -6.81
N LEU A 76 16.04 23.10 -7.84
CA LEU A 76 14.92 22.43 -8.49
C LEU A 76 14.84 20.98 -8.02
N GLN A 77 13.64 20.53 -7.72
CA GLN A 77 13.32 19.15 -7.44
C GLN A 77 12.49 18.56 -8.57
N ASP A 78 13.05 17.56 -9.25
CA ASP A 78 12.33 16.73 -10.23
C ASP A 78 11.81 15.42 -9.60
N SER A 79 11.42 14.45 -10.43
CA SER A 79 10.97 13.14 -9.98
C SER A 79 12.09 12.29 -9.36
N THR A 80 13.36 12.58 -9.65
CA THR A 80 14.52 11.76 -9.33
C THR A 80 15.38 12.33 -8.20
N GLY A 81 15.40 13.65 -8.02
CA GLY A 81 16.24 14.30 -7.03
C GLY A 81 16.19 15.82 -7.08
N ARG A 82 17.25 16.45 -6.58
CA ARG A 82 17.41 17.90 -6.57
C ARG A 82 18.68 18.30 -7.28
N ILE A 83 18.63 19.41 -8.01
CA ILE A 83 19.77 19.99 -8.68
C ILE A 83 19.78 21.49 -8.49
N GLN A 84 20.98 22.06 -8.28
CA GLN A 84 21.16 23.50 -8.23
C GLN A 84 21.10 24.09 -9.64
N VAL A 85 20.44 25.24 -9.77
CA VAL A 85 20.38 26.03 -11.01
C VAL A 85 20.95 27.41 -10.74
N TYR A 86 21.90 27.85 -11.56
CA TYR A 86 22.44 29.20 -11.59
C TYR A 86 21.69 30.01 -12.63
N VAL A 87 21.13 31.15 -12.21
CA VAL A 87 20.34 32.05 -13.06
C VAL A 87 21.00 33.41 -13.10
N LYS A 88 21.54 33.79 -14.27
CA LYS A 88 22.17 35.08 -14.48
C LYS A 88 21.29 35.93 -15.39
N ARG A 89 21.01 37.18 -14.95
CA ARG A 89 20.09 38.10 -15.62
C ARG A 89 20.35 38.22 -17.10
N ASP A 90 21.63 38.52 -17.45
CA ASP A 90 22.01 38.84 -18.82
C ASP A 90 22.13 37.59 -19.72
N GLU A 91 22.12 36.39 -19.15
CA GLU A 91 22.04 35.12 -19.88
C GLU A 91 20.63 34.73 -20.23
N ILE A 92 19.68 34.82 -19.26
CA ILE A 92 18.26 34.51 -19.53
C ILE A 92 17.52 35.67 -20.22
N CYS A 93 18.10 36.87 -20.23
CA CYS A 93 17.61 38.08 -20.88
C CYS A 93 18.74 38.73 -21.67
N PRO A 94 19.17 38.20 -22.84
CA PRO A 94 20.31 38.72 -23.59
C PRO A 94 20.06 40.09 -24.22
N GLY A 95 18.77 40.49 -24.45
CA GLY A 95 18.39 41.81 -24.97
C GLY A 95 18.35 42.91 -23.89
N GLU A 96 17.77 44.06 -24.26
CA GLU A 96 17.57 45.21 -23.36
C GLU A 96 16.47 44.93 -22.34
N ASP A 97 15.43 44.16 -22.72
CA ASP A 97 14.35 43.79 -21.83
C ASP A 97 14.83 42.76 -20.78
N LYS A 98 14.78 43.15 -19.52
CA LYS A 98 15.15 42.33 -18.35
C LYS A 98 13.92 41.90 -17.54
N THR A 99 12.73 41.95 -18.10
CA THR A 99 11.44 41.65 -17.41
C THR A 99 11.44 40.22 -16.88
N MET A 100 11.89 39.23 -17.67
CA MET A 100 11.93 37.83 -17.24
C MET A 100 12.75 37.65 -15.96
N TYR A 101 13.88 38.32 -15.79
CA TYR A 101 14.68 38.23 -14.59
C TYR A 101 14.18 39.17 -13.47
N ASN A 102 14.02 40.49 -13.77
CA ASN A 102 13.79 41.50 -12.73
C ASN A 102 12.36 41.44 -12.17
N THR A 103 11.40 41.03 -12.96
CA THR A 103 9.98 40.98 -12.58
C THR A 103 9.53 39.54 -12.39
N VAL A 104 9.60 38.70 -13.41
CA VAL A 104 9.08 37.33 -13.32
C VAL A 104 9.86 36.50 -12.31
N PHE A 105 11.15 36.26 -12.57
CA PHE A 105 11.97 35.41 -11.70
C PHE A 105 12.09 35.97 -10.28
N LYS A 106 12.35 37.26 -10.11
CA LYS A 106 12.59 37.82 -8.75
C LYS A 106 11.31 38.06 -7.94
N LYS A 107 10.20 38.46 -8.57
CA LYS A 107 9.02 38.98 -7.86
C LYS A 107 7.77 38.14 -8.01
N LEU A 108 7.56 37.45 -9.13
CA LEU A 108 6.33 36.75 -9.44
C LEU A 108 6.42 35.23 -9.28
N LEU A 109 7.64 34.66 -9.40
CA LEU A 109 7.85 33.24 -9.08
C LEU A 109 8.00 33.06 -7.58
N ASP A 110 7.49 31.95 -7.10
CA ASP A 110 7.51 31.54 -5.69
C ASP A 110 8.12 30.14 -5.52
N ILE A 111 8.50 29.84 -4.28
CA ILE A 111 8.82 28.47 -3.88
C ILE A 111 7.56 27.63 -4.08
N GLY A 112 7.70 26.50 -4.75
CA GLY A 112 6.59 25.63 -5.13
C GLY A 112 6.19 25.73 -6.58
N ASP A 113 6.56 26.79 -7.31
CA ASP A 113 6.33 26.87 -8.76
C ASP A 113 7.13 25.79 -9.49
N VAL A 114 6.57 25.28 -10.59
CA VAL A 114 7.27 24.34 -11.48
C VAL A 114 7.79 25.12 -12.67
N VAL A 115 9.07 24.98 -12.96
CA VAL A 115 9.74 25.67 -14.06
C VAL A 115 10.53 24.71 -14.91
N GLY A 116 10.72 25.10 -16.17
CA GLY A 116 11.62 24.47 -17.10
C GLY A 116 12.87 25.31 -17.31
N ILE A 117 14.02 24.70 -17.43
CA ILE A 117 15.32 25.33 -17.64
C ILE A 117 16.00 24.69 -18.84
N LYS A 118 16.41 25.52 -19.81
CA LYS A 118 17.39 25.10 -20.80
C LYS A 118 18.74 25.73 -20.47
N GLY A 119 19.80 24.97 -20.64
CA GLY A 119 21.14 25.44 -20.33
C GLY A 119 22.20 24.35 -20.44
N PHE A 120 23.20 24.42 -19.59
CA PHE A 120 24.29 23.43 -19.55
C PHE A 120 24.74 23.16 -18.13
N ALA A 121 25.27 21.96 -17.89
CA ALA A 121 25.82 21.57 -16.59
C ALA A 121 27.26 22.06 -16.44
N PHE A 122 27.64 22.47 -15.22
CA PHE A 122 28.98 22.89 -14.87
C PHE A 122 29.24 22.76 -13.37
N HIS A 123 30.48 22.82 -12.95
CA HIS A 123 30.84 22.98 -11.54
C HIS A 123 31.02 24.44 -11.18
N THR A 124 30.41 24.88 -10.08
CA THR A 124 30.70 26.21 -9.50
C THR A 124 32.13 26.30 -8.96
N GLN A 125 32.59 27.50 -8.60
CA GLN A 125 33.91 27.69 -7.96
C GLN A 125 34.05 26.91 -6.64
N THR A 126 32.96 26.59 -5.98
CA THR A 126 32.91 25.76 -4.75
C THR A 126 32.81 24.27 -5.04
N GLY A 127 32.85 23.86 -6.31
CA GLY A 127 32.77 22.45 -6.72
C GLY A 127 31.36 21.86 -6.82
N GLN A 128 30.29 22.65 -6.61
CA GLN A 128 28.95 22.12 -6.70
C GLN A 128 28.49 21.98 -8.16
N LEU A 129 27.99 20.78 -8.52
CA LEU A 129 27.36 20.53 -9.82
C LEU A 129 26.09 21.35 -9.95
N THR A 130 25.95 22.10 -11.04
CA THR A 130 24.94 23.14 -11.22
C THR A 130 24.54 23.21 -12.70
N VAL A 131 23.27 23.50 -12.98
CA VAL A 131 22.83 23.84 -14.33
C VAL A 131 22.84 25.36 -14.52
N HIS A 132 23.56 25.85 -15.49
CA HIS A 132 23.57 27.26 -15.88
C HIS A 132 22.42 27.53 -16.84
N ALA A 133 21.43 28.28 -16.37
CA ALA A 133 20.24 28.60 -17.15
C ALA A 133 20.52 29.61 -18.27
N LYS A 134 20.13 29.28 -19.49
CA LYS A 134 20.03 30.19 -20.66
C LYS A 134 18.60 30.60 -20.94
N GLU A 135 17.64 29.69 -20.69
CA GLU A 135 16.20 29.98 -20.78
C GLU A 135 15.50 29.50 -19.50
N LEU A 136 14.48 30.23 -19.08
CA LEU A 136 13.59 29.88 -17.98
C LEU A 136 12.14 30.02 -18.45
N THR A 137 11.35 28.96 -18.26
CA THR A 137 9.93 28.90 -18.62
C THR A 137 9.11 28.52 -17.40
N LEU A 138 8.03 29.26 -17.11
CA LEU A 138 7.06 28.85 -16.10
C LEU A 138 6.19 27.73 -16.67
N LEU A 139 6.09 26.60 -15.97
CA LEU A 139 5.28 25.44 -16.35
C LEU A 139 4.05 25.27 -15.48
N SER A 140 4.11 25.70 -14.19
CA SER A 140 2.94 25.69 -13.31
C SER A 140 3.13 26.62 -12.14
N LYS A 141 2.21 27.56 -11.94
CA LYS A 141 2.19 28.48 -10.78
C LYS A 141 1.60 27.78 -9.55
N SER A 142 2.32 27.76 -8.45
CA SER A 142 1.83 27.29 -7.16
C SER A 142 1.07 28.38 -6.42
N LEU A 143 -0.18 28.13 -6.06
CA LEU A 143 -1.02 29.06 -5.29
C LEU A 143 -1.04 28.76 -3.79
N LYS A 144 -0.52 27.61 -3.38
CA LYS A 144 -0.37 27.21 -1.97
C LYS A 144 1.08 27.32 -1.53
N VAL A 145 1.29 27.63 -0.26
CA VAL A 145 2.63 27.66 0.34
C VAL A 145 3.02 26.24 0.73
N LEU A 146 4.22 25.82 0.32
CA LEU A 146 4.76 24.53 0.76
C LEU A 146 5.29 24.64 2.20
N PRO A 147 5.00 23.66 3.06
CA PRO A 147 5.60 23.55 4.38
C PRO A 147 7.07 23.10 4.25
N ILE A 148 7.96 24.05 3.99
CA ILE A 148 9.40 23.76 3.86
C ILE A 148 10.04 23.91 5.22
N VAL A 149 10.79 22.87 5.61
CA VAL A 149 11.57 22.86 6.85
C VAL A 149 12.53 24.04 6.88
N LYS A 150 12.44 24.82 7.95
CA LYS A 150 13.39 25.89 8.28
C LYS A 150 14.14 25.52 9.54
N GLU A 151 15.45 25.55 9.46
CA GLU A 151 16.29 25.44 10.64
C GLU A 151 16.63 26.86 11.12
N ALA A 152 16.14 27.22 12.30
CA ALA A 152 16.48 28.45 12.98
C ALA A 152 16.76 28.16 14.46
N ASP A 153 17.82 28.72 15.00
CA ASP A 153 18.22 28.60 16.41
C ASP A 153 18.36 27.13 16.91
N GLY A 154 18.83 26.22 16.04
CA GLY A 154 18.96 24.79 16.35
C GLY A 154 17.62 24.06 16.49
N LYS A 155 16.51 24.66 16.07
CA LYS A 155 15.19 24.05 16.03
C LYS A 155 14.70 23.94 14.59
N VAL A 156 14.03 22.81 14.34
CA VAL A 156 13.35 22.56 13.07
C VAL A 156 11.94 23.14 13.17
N HIS A 157 11.60 24.05 12.26
CA HIS A 157 10.30 24.68 12.14
C HIS A 157 9.64 24.25 10.82
N ASP A 158 8.32 24.26 10.78
CA ASP A 158 7.50 23.99 9.59
C ASP A 158 7.70 22.58 8.99
N ALA A 159 8.22 21.60 9.78
CA ALA A 159 8.31 20.22 9.34
C ALA A 159 6.90 19.63 9.15
N PHE A 160 6.65 19.09 7.95
CA PHE A 160 5.38 18.40 7.63
C PHE A 160 5.44 16.97 8.18
N THR A 161 5.30 16.84 9.51
CA THR A 161 5.51 15.60 10.26
C THR A 161 4.24 15.02 10.87
N ASP A 162 3.17 15.83 10.99
CA ASP A 162 1.89 15.34 11.51
C ASP A 162 1.32 14.23 10.61
N PRO A 163 1.12 13.00 11.13
CA PRO A 163 0.70 11.86 10.32
C PRO A 163 -0.65 12.08 9.64
N GLU A 164 -1.61 12.70 10.34
CA GLU A 164 -2.95 12.92 9.78
C GLU A 164 -2.89 13.87 8.59
N LEU A 165 -2.17 14.98 8.71
CA LEU A 165 -1.97 15.93 7.60
C LEU A 165 -1.21 15.29 6.44
N ARG A 166 -0.18 14.48 6.70
CA ARG A 166 0.58 13.76 5.68
C ARG A 166 -0.30 12.80 4.88
N TYR A 167 -1.19 12.08 5.53
CA TYR A 167 -2.10 11.15 4.85
C TYR A 167 -3.19 11.87 4.07
N ARG A 168 -3.77 12.95 4.61
CA ARG A 168 -4.78 13.77 3.92
C ARG A 168 -4.21 14.53 2.73
N GLN A 169 -2.99 15.05 2.86
CA GLN A 169 -2.29 15.83 1.83
C GLN A 169 -1.07 15.06 1.30
N ARG A 170 -1.25 13.81 0.90
CA ARG A 170 -0.17 12.95 0.42
C ARG A 170 0.64 13.59 -0.73
N TYR A 171 0.00 14.38 -1.58
CA TYR A 171 0.66 15.13 -2.64
C TYR A 171 1.65 16.18 -2.08
N VAL A 172 1.38 16.78 -0.93
CA VAL A 172 2.33 17.66 -0.23
C VAL A 172 3.44 16.84 0.40
N ASP A 173 3.08 15.76 1.11
CA ASP A 173 4.01 14.82 1.73
C ASP A 173 5.05 14.30 0.73
N LEU A 174 4.63 13.89 -0.47
CA LEU A 174 5.50 13.45 -1.56
C LEU A 174 6.44 14.55 -2.10
N ILE A 175 6.06 15.83 -1.96
CA ILE A 175 6.91 16.97 -2.37
C ILE A 175 7.98 17.25 -1.32
N VAL A 176 7.61 17.30 -0.05
CA VAL A 176 8.49 17.81 1.02
C VAL A 176 9.26 16.71 1.76
N ASN A 177 8.77 15.47 1.71
CA ASN A 177 9.37 14.28 2.32
C ASN A 177 9.76 13.26 1.22
N PRO A 178 10.88 13.45 0.51
CA PRO A 178 11.24 12.62 -0.65
C PRO A 178 11.40 11.12 -0.31
N GLN A 179 11.74 10.77 0.94
CA GLN A 179 11.82 9.38 1.41
C GLN A 179 10.49 8.63 1.31
N VAL A 180 9.34 9.33 1.35
CA VAL A 180 8.02 8.73 1.19
C VAL A 180 7.84 8.13 -0.21
N LYS A 181 8.44 8.75 -1.24
CA LYS A 181 8.43 8.20 -2.61
C LYS A 181 9.09 6.83 -2.68
N ASP A 182 10.17 6.62 -1.93
CA ASP A 182 10.92 5.36 -1.93
C ASP A 182 10.05 4.17 -1.49
N THR A 183 9.19 4.36 -0.49
CA THR A 183 8.21 3.35 -0.06
C THR A 183 7.32 2.90 -1.22
N PHE A 184 6.76 3.83 -1.99
CA PHE A 184 5.87 3.51 -3.10
C PHE A 184 6.61 2.93 -4.31
N ILE A 185 7.85 3.36 -4.56
CA ILE A 185 8.72 2.77 -5.59
C ILE A 185 9.03 1.31 -5.22
N LYS A 186 9.37 1.03 -3.96
CA LYS A 186 9.58 -0.33 -3.47
C LYS A 186 8.33 -1.18 -3.54
N ARG A 187 7.16 -0.63 -3.17
CA ARG A 187 5.87 -1.31 -3.34
C ARG A 187 5.62 -1.74 -4.79
N ALA A 188 5.84 -0.84 -5.75
CA ALA A 188 5.69 -1.14 -7.16
C ALA A 188 6.70 -2.23 -7.62
N LYS A 189 7.93 -2.19 -7.11
CA LYS A 189 8.97 -3.18 -7.40
C LYS A 189 8.64 -4.56 -6.79
N ILE A 190 8.05 -4.62 -5.59
CA ILE A 190 7.53 -5.86 -4.97
C ILE A 190 6.52 -6.51 -5.91
N ILE A 191 5.48 -5.77 -6.31
CA ILE A 191 4.41 -6.28 -7.18
C ILE A 191 4.98 -6.74 -8.54
N ALA A 192 5.89 -5.97 -9.14
CA ALA A 192 6.54 -6.34 -10.40
C ALA A 192 7.36 -7.65 -10.27
N THR A 193 8.08 -7.81 -9.15
CA THR A 193 8.84 -9.05 -8.87
C THR A 193 7.91 -10.25 -8.71
N MET A 194 6.79 -10.10 -8.02
CA MET A 194 5.79 -11.15 -7.85
C MET A 194 5.18 -11.55 -9.20
N ARG A 195 4.78 -10.59 -10.03
CA ARG A 195 4.25 -10.85 -11.38
C ARG A 195 5.24 -11.64 -12.24
N GLU A 196 6.49 -11.20 -12.27
CA GLU A 196 7.55 -11.93 -12.99
C GLU A 196 7.70 -13.36 -12.48
N TYR A 197 7.68 -13.55 -11.15
CA TYR A 197 7.84 -14.86 -10.54
C TYR A 197 6.68 -15.80 -10.88
N PHE A 198 5.44 -15.34 -10.79
CA PHE A 198 4.25 -16.13 -11.11
C PHE A 198 4.13 -16.44 -12.61
N ASN A 199 4.41 -15.47 -13.48
CA ASN A 199 4.41 -15.68 -14.93
C ASN A 199 5.47 -16.73 -15.34
N ASN A 200 6.66 -16.69 -14.72
CA ASN A 200 7.72 -17.68 -14.96
C ASN A 200 7.34 -19.07 -14.43
N ALA A 201 6.46 -19.16 -13.44
CA ALA A 201 5.88 -20.41 -12.96
C ALA A 201 4.72 -20.93 -13.84
N GLY A 202 4.35 -20.20 -14.89
CA GLY A 202 3.28 -20.57 -15.81
C GLY A 202 1.87 -20.17 -15.36
N CYS A 203 1.74 -19.30 -14.34
CA CYS A 203 0.47 -18.82 -13.86
C CYS A 203 -0.03 -17.63 -14.68
N LEU A 204 -1.35 -17.53 -14.89
CA LEU A 204 -2.01 -16.44 -15.62
C LEU A 204 -2.54 -15.38 -14.65
N GLU A 205 -2.23 -14.11 -14.88
CA GLU A 205 -2.91 -13.00 -14.18
C GLU A 205 -4.35 -12.86 -14.70
N VAL A 206 -5.31 -12.82 -13.80
CA VAL A 206 -6.73 -12.73 -14.13
C VAL A 206 -7.42 -11.63 -13.33
N GLU A 207 -8.63 -11.25 -13.76
CA GLU A 207 -9.50 -10.33 -13.03
C GLU A 207 -10.84 -11.01 -12.76
N THR A 208 -11.31 -10.94 -11.52
CA THR A 208 -12.60 -11.50 -11.10
C THR A 208 -13.52 -10.38 -10.57
N PRO A 209 -14.85 -10.64 -10.45
CA PRO A 209 -15.79 -9.59 -10.09
C PRO A 209 -15.55 -8.97 -8.71
N ILE A 210 -15.50 -7.64 -8.66
CA ILE A 210 -15.53 -6.87 -7.40
C ILE A 210 -16.96 -6.87 -6.83
N LEU A 211 -17.96 -6.67 -7.69
CA LEU A 211 -19.38 -6.72 -7.30
C LEU A 211 -19.86 -8.15 -7.35
N GLN A 212 -20.25 -8.71 -6.22
CA GLN A 212 -20.65 -10.10 -6.07
C GLN A 212 -22.09 -10.19 -5.58
N SER A 213 -22.81 -11.21 -6.04
CA SER A 213 -24.17 -11.51 -5.56
C SER A 213 -24.16 -12.16 -4.18
N ILE A 214 -23.10 -12.89 -3.86
CA ILE A 214 -22.88 -13.59 -2.60
C ILE A 214 -21.43 -13.31 -2.17
N PRO A 215 -21.19 -12.71 -0.99
CA PRO A 215 -19.83 -12.55 -0.48
C PRO A 215 -19.35 -13.90 0.08
N GLY A 216 -18.11 -14.27 -0.23
CA GLY A 216 -17.53 -15.53 0.23
C GLY A 216 -16.00 -15.55 0.09
N GLY A 217 -15.38 -16.66 0.52
CA GLY A 217 -13.93 -16.84 0.47
C GLY A 217 -13.19 -16.34 1.72
N ALA A 218 -13.88 -15.66 2.64
CA ALA A 218 -13.32 -15.20 3.91
C ALA A 218 -14.44 -15.07 4.97
N THR A 219 -14.04 -14.95 6.23
CA THR A 219 -14.92 -14.56 7.34
C THR A 219 -14.74 -13.06 7.58
N ALA A 220 -15.62 -12.21 7.05
CA ALA A 220 -15.56 -10.76 7.17
C ALA A 220 -16.93 -10.13 6.88
N ARG A 221 -17.15 -8.92 7.38
CA ARG A 221 -18.35 -8.14 7.10
C ARG A 221 -18.23 -7.41 5.77
N PRO A 222 -19.14 -7.64 4.77
CA PRO A 222 -19.08 -6.98 3.47
C PRO A 222 -19.64 -5.55 3.49
N PHE A 223 -19.20 -4.71 2.55
CA PHE A 223 -19.95 -3.52 2.14
C PHE A 223 -21.09 -3.93 1.21
N ILE A 224 -22.26 -3.35 1.41
CA ILE A 224 -23.47 -3.63 0.62
C ILE A 224 -23.76 -2.42 -0.27
N THR A 225 -24.07 -2.67 -1.54
CA THR A 225 -24.52 -1.66 -2.49
C THR A 225 -25.78 -2.13 -3.22
N HIS A 226 -26.40 -1.30 -4.05
CA HIS A 226 -27.62 -1.60 -4.78
C HIS A 226 -27.44 -1.41 -6.28
N HIS A 227 -27.85 -2.40 -7.07
CA HIS A 227 -27.86 -2.32 -8.53
C HIS A 227 -29.22 -1.79 -9.01
N ASN A 228 -29.30 -0.50 -9.33
CA ASN A 228 -30.55 0.19 -9.64
C ASN A 228 -31.38 -0.45 -10.76
N ALA A 229 -30.72 -0.87 -11.86
CA ALA A 229 -31.44 -1.41 -13.02
C ALA A 229 -32.04 -2.81 -12.79
N LEU A 230 -31.44 -3.61 -11.92
CA LEU A 230 -31.91 -4.95 -11.57
C LEU A 230 -32.70 -4.99 -10.27
N ASP A 231 -32.68 -3.90 -9.51
CA ASP A 231 -33.32 -3.78 -8.18
C ASP A 231 -32.88 -4.89 -7.21
N ILE A 232 -31.55 -5.13 -7.16
CA ILE A 232 -30.96 -6.17 -6.31
C ILE A 232 -29.81 -5.63 -5.46
N PRO A 233 -29.60 -6.17 -4.23
CA PRO A 233 -28.38 -5.90 -3.47
C PRO A 233 -27.18 -6.59 -4.13
N LEU A 234 -26.01 -5.93 -4.09
CA LEU A 234 -24.73 -6.50 -4.41
C LEU A 234 -23.74 -6.21 -3.28
N TYR A 235 -22.70 -6.99 -3.21
CA TYR A 235 -21.68 -6.91 -2.19
C TYR A 235 -20.33 -6.58 -2.83
N LEU A 236 -19.55 -5.69 -2.22
CA LEU A 236 -18.14 -5.57 -2.55
C LEU A 236 -17.43 -6.82 -2.00
N ARG A 237 -16.56 -7.43 -2.82
CA ARG A 237 -15.89 -8.68 -2.46
C ARG A 237 -15.05 -8.53 -1.19
N ILE A 238 -15.08 -9.56 -0.36
CA ILE A 238 -14.24 -9.69 0.84
C ILE A 238 -13.00 -10.56 0.57
N ALA A 239 -13.02 -11.35 -0.50
CA ALA A 239 -11.98 -12.20 -1.06
C ALA A 239 -12.32 -12.56 -2.50
N ASN A 240 -11.34 -12.98 -3.28
CA ASN A 240 -11.51 -13.43 -4.67
C ASN A 240 -11.37 -14.96 -4.84
N GLU A 241 -11.10 -15.69 -3.78
CA GLU A 241 -10.85 -17.12 -3.70
C GLU A 241 -11.83 -17.98 -4.51
N LEU A 242 -13.14 -17.84 -4.25
CA LEU A 242 -14.14 -18.72 -4.86
C LEU A 242 -14.24 -18.57 -6.39
N TYR A 243 -13.92 -17.38 -6.90
CA TYR A 243 -13.87 -17.14 -8.34
C TYR A 243 -12.61 -17.72 -8.98
N LEU A 244 -11.46 -17.60 -8.32
CA LEU A 244 -10.20 -18.16 -8.79
C LEU A 244 -10.24 -19.70 -8.84
N LYS A 245 -10.84 -20.34 -7.84
CA LYS A 245 -11.10 -21.79 -7.85
C LYS A 245 -11.99 -22.24 -9.00
N ARG A 246 -13.01 -21.43 -9.38
CA ARG A 246 -13.82 -21.73 -10.57
C ARG A 246 -13.01 -21.72 -11.86
N LEU A 247 -11.97 -20.88 -11.96
CA LEU A 247 -11.07 -20.86 -13.11
C LEU A 247 -10.20 -22.13 -13.15
N ILE A 248 -9.77 -22.64 -12.01
CA ILE A 248 -9.07 -23.95 -11.92
C ILE A 248 -10.01 -25.09 -12.38
N VAL A 249 -11.27 -25.10 -11.94
CA VAL A 249 -12.29 -26.03 -12.47
C VAL A 249 -12.44 -25.89 -13.99
N GLY A 250 -12.33 -24.66 -14.51
CA GLY A 250 -12.37 -24.36 -15.94
C GLY A 250 -11.16 -24.82 -16.75
N GLY A 251 -10.11 -25.39 -16.09
CA GLY A 251 -8.97 -26.02 -16.74
C GLY A 251 -7.71 -25.16 -16.83
N TYR A 252 -7.62 -24.06 -16.06
CA TYR A 252 -6.34 -23.36 -15.91
C TYR A 252 -5.45 -24.09 -14.88
N ASP A 253 -4.18 -24.28 -15.20
CA ASP A 253 -3.21 -24.94 -14.31
C ASP A 253 -2.71 -24.00 -13.19
N GLY A 254 -2.74 -22.68 -13.42
CA GLY A 254 -2.36 -21.69 -12.44
C GLY A 254 -2.95 -20.32 -12.76
N VAL A 255 -3.56 -19.69 -11.78
CA VAL A 255 -4.12 -18.33 -11.90
C VAL A 255 -3.77 -17.49 -10.67
N TYR A 256 -3.58 -16.19 -10.86
CA TYR A 256 -3.39 -15.26 -9.75
C TYR A 256 -4.06 -13.91 -10.03
N GLU A 257 -4.36 -13.17 -8.98
CA GLU A 257 -4.95 -11.83 -9.05
C GLU A 257 -4.36 -10.94 -7.97
N PHE A 258 -3.99 -9.70 -8.34
CA PHE A 258 -3.78 -8.61 -7.38
C PHE A 258 -5.11 -7.88 -7.19
N ALA A 259 -5.81 -8.23 -6.14
CA ALA A 259 -7.18 -7.82 -5.90
C ALA A 259 -7.27 -6.65 -4.93
N LYS A 260 -8.26 -5.77 -5.14
CA LYS A 260 -8.80 -4.92 -4.08
C LYS A 260 -9.93 -5.66 -3.40
N ASP A 261 -9.77 -5.89 -2.09
CA ASP A 261 -10.78 -6.48 -1.24
C ASP A 261 -11.29 -5.45 -0.23
N PHE A 262 -12.52 -5.65 0.24
CA PHE A 262 -13.25 -4.66 1.03
C PHE A 262 -13.86 -5.34 2.26
N ARG A 263 -13.47 -4.89 3.46
CA ARG A 263 -14.01 -5.38 4.72
C ARG A 263 -14.56 -4.21 5.53
N ASN A 264 -15.85 -4.26 5.86
CA ASN A 264 -16.56 -3.20 6.58
C ASN A 264 -16.33 -3.35 8.10
N GLU A 265 -15.09 -3.16 8.50
CA GLU A 265 -14.58 -3.35 9.85
C GLU A 265 -13.86 -2.10 10.35
N GLY A 266 -13.21 -2.17 11.52
CA GLY A 266 -12.45 -1.08 12.08
C GLY A 266 -11.21 -0.68 11.26
N MET A 267 -10.73 0.53 11.50
CA MET A 267 -9.48 1.04 10.95
C MET A 267 -8.47 1.22 12.08
N ASP A 268 -7.29 0.65 11.91
CA ASP A 268 -6.18 0.79 12.84
C ASP A 268 -4.83 0.92 12.10
N LYS A 269 -3.72 0.64 12.78
CA LYS A 269 -2.38 0.71 12.19
C LYS A 269 -2.12 -0.36 11.14
N THR A 270 -2.84 -1.47 11.17
CA THR A 270 -2.63 -2.65 10.33
C THR A 270 -3.82 -2.98 9.43
N HIS A 271 -4.97 -2.31 9.63
CA HIS A 271 -6.20 -2.55 8.90
C HIS A 271 -6.74 -1.29 8.22
N ASN A 272 -7.13 -1.43 6.97
CA ASN A 272 -7.83 -0.43 6.16
C ASN A 272 -9.03 -1.10 5.49
N PRO A 273 -10.21 -0.48 5.42
CA PRO A 273 -11.42 -1.11 4.85
C PRO A 273 -11.28 -1.54 3.39
N GLU A 274 -10.41 -0.90 2.64
CA GLU A 274 -9.97 -1.27 1.31
C GLU A 274 -8.47 -1.60 1.36
N PHE A 275 -8.09 -2.80 0.96
CA PHE A 275 -6.71 -3.25 0.98
C PHE A 275 -6.36 -4.04 -0.28
N THR A 276 -5.08 -4.28 -0.53
CA THR A 276 -4.64 -5.11 -1.65
C THR A 276 -4.25 -6.48 -1.15
N CYS A 277 -4.95 -7.51 -1.64
CA CYS A 277 -4.58 -8.91 -1.48
C CYS A 277 -4.05 -9.45 -2.81
N MET A 278 -3.05 -10.31 -2.77
CA MET A 278 -2.66 -11.15 -3.89
C MET A 278 -3.08 -12.58 -3.57
N GLU A 279 -3.86 -13.18 -4.45
CA GLU A 279 -4.20 -14.59 -4.36
C GLU A 279 -3.69 -15.35 -5.58
N ILE A 280 -3.20 -16.57 -5.36
CA ILE A 280 -2.70 -17.49 -6.37
C ILE A 280 -3.20 -18.91 -6.10
N TYR A 281 -3.65 -19.60 -7.14
CA TYR A 281 -4.11 -20.99 -7.10
C TYR A 281 -3.39 -21.78 -8.18
N VAL A 282 -2.80 -22.94 -7.80
CA VAL A 282 -2.02 -23.77 -8.70
C VAL A 282 -2.48 -25.23 -8.61
N ALA A 283 -2.97 -25.75 -9.72
CA ALA A 283 -3.42 -27.13 -9.85
C ALA A 283 -2.26 -28.12 -9.73
N TYR A 284 -2.56 -29.33 -9.25
CA TYR A 284 -1.60 -30.43 -9.07
C TYR A 284 -0.47 -30.11 -8.08
N LYS A 285 -0.72 -29.17 -7.16
CA LYS A 285 0.16 -28.77 -6.06
C LYS A 285 -0.56 -28.91 -4.74
N ASP A 286 0.22 -28.99 -3.65
CA ASP A 286 -0.25 -29.04 -2.28
C ASP A 286 0.39 -27.94 -1.42
N TYR A 287 -0.02 -27.84 -0.16
CA TYR A 287 0.45 -26.82 0.76
C TYR A 287 1.97 -26.90 1.06
N ILE A 288 2.58 -28.08 0.94
CA ILE A 288 4.03 -28.27 1.15
C ILE A 288 4.80 -27.60 0.01
N TRP A 289 4.36 -27.83 -1.24
CA TRP A 289 4.92 -27.14 -2.40
C TRP A 289 4.73 -25.62 -2.30
N MET A 290 3.58 -25.17 -1.78
CA MET A 290 3.29 -23.75 -1.65
C MET A 290 4.20 -23.08 -0.59
N MET A 291 4.57 -23.77 0.49
CA MET A 291 5.58 -23.25 1.44
C MET A 291 6.92 -22.98 0.75
N GLU A 292 7.43 -23.95 -0.04
CA GLU A 292 8.68 -23.78 -0.79
C GLU A 292 8.57 -22.67 -1.85
N PHE A 293 7.42 -22.57 -2.50
CA PHE A 293 7.17 -21.56 -3.52
C PHE A 293 7.20 -20.14 -2.94
N ILE A 294 6.58 -19.92 -1.78
CA ILE A 294 6.49 -18.58 -1.19
C ILE A 294 7.78 -18.14 -0.48
N GLU A 295 8.51 -19.06 0.19
CA GLU A 295 9.79 -18.70 0.80
C GLU A 295 10.83 -18.29 -0.25
N ASN A 296 10.88 -18.96 -1.41
CA ASN A 296 11.73 -18.57 -2.54
C ASN A 296 11.31 -17.22 -3.15
N LEU A 297 10.00 -16.94 -3.22
CA LEU A 297 9.50 -15.64 -3.68
C LEU A 297 9.94 -14.51 -2.76
N LEU A 298 9.78 -14.65 -1.44
CA LEU A 298 10.13 -13.62 -0.47
C LEU A 298 11.65 -13.37 -0.44
N GLU A 299 12.47 -14.41 -0.54
CA GLU A 299 13.92 -14.28 -0.72
C GLU A 299 14.24 -13.48 -2.00
N LYS A 300 13.61 -13.79 -3.14
CA LYS A 300 13.77 -13.05 -4.40
C LYS A 300 13.36 -11.58 -4.26
N ILE A 301 12.27 -11.27 -3.55
CA ILE A 301 11.83 -9.90 -3.31
C ILE A 301 12.88 -9.14 -2.50
N ALA A 302 13.38 -9.69 -1.39
CA ALA A 302 14.42 -9.06 -0.57
C ALA A 302 15.69 -8.80 -1.39
N MET A 303 16.15 -9.79 -2.15
CA MET A 303 17.30 -9.66 -3.06
C MET A 303 17.10 -8.58 -4.11
N ASN A 304 15.93 -8.48 -4.73
CA ASN A 304 15.64 -7.45 -5.74
C ASN A 304 15.56 -6.04 -5.16
N LEU A 305 15.10 -5.90 -3.92
CA LEU A 305 15.01 -4.60 -3.25
C LEU A 305 16.36 -4.12 -2.71
N TYR A 306 17.14 -5.02 -2.11
CA TYR A 306 18.28 -4.67 -1.26
C TYR A 306 19.60 -5.34 -1.64
N GLY A 307 19.62 -6.29 -2.58
CA GLY A 307 20.80 -7.09 -2.92
C GLY A 307 21.24 -8.06 -1.82
N LYS A 308 20.39 -8.31 -0.82
CA LYS A 308 20.60 -9.22 0.30
C LYS A 308 19.26 -9.79 0.78
N THR A 309 19.29 -10.91 1.53
CA THR A 309 18.07 -11.57 2.03
C THR A 309 17.52 -10.91 3.30
N THR A 310 18.33 -10.06 3.98
CA THR A 310 17.95 -9.45 5.24
C THR A 310 17.32 -8.08 5.05
N VAL A 311 16.28 -7.80 5.84
CA VAL A 311 15.54 -6.54 5.88
C VAL A 311 15.45 -6.05 7.31
N MET A 312 15.63 -4.74 7.53
CA MET A 312 15.43 -4.14 8.85
C MET A 312 13.97 -3.73 9.02
N ASN A 313 13.33 -4.22 10.08
CA ASN A 313 12.00 -3.83 10.50
C ASN A 313 12.00 -3.48 11.98
N GLU A 314 11.61 -2.26 12.36
CA GLU A 314 11.58 -1.74 13.74
C GLU A 314 12.86 -2.03 14.56
N GLY A 315 14.01 -1.95 13.92
CA GLY A 315 15.31 -2.21 14.57
C GLY A 315 15.69 -3.69 14.69
N VAL A 316 14.84 -4.59 14.18
CA VAL A 316 15.11 -6.03 14.14
C VAL A 316 15.49 -6.44 12.72
N GLU A 317 16.57 -7.22 12.57
CA GLU A 317 16.94 -7.80 11.27
C GLU A 317 16.14 -9.07 11.03
N ILE A 318 15.38 -9.09 9.93
CA ILE A 318 14.58 -10.22 9.45
C ILE A 318 15.28 -10.85 8.25
N ASP A 319 15.57 -12.14 8.33
CA ASP A 319 16.20 -12.88 7.23
C ASP A 319 15.17 -13.70 6.46
N PHE A 320 14.98 -13.36 5.19
CA PHE A 320 14.09 -14.06 4.26
C PHE A 320 14.76 -15.21 3.52
N LYS A 321 15.93 -15.66 3.98
CA LYS A 321 16.62 -16.80 3.38
C LYS A 321 15.88 -18.10 3.71
N ALA A 322 15.53 -18.86 2.66
CA ALA A 322 14.93 -20.19 2.82
C ALA A 322 15.94 -21.23 3.38
N PRO A 323 15.49 -22.29 4.09
CA PRO A 323 14.10 -22.61 4.45
C PRO A 323 13.66 -21.95 5.77
N TYR A 324 12.34 -21.69 5.92
CA TYR A 324 11.77 -21.12 7.15
C TYR A 324 11.44 -22.20 8.19
N LYS A 325 11.36 -21.76 9.47
CA LYS A 325 10.89 -22.62 10.57
C LYS A 325 9.44 -23.05 10.33
N LYS A 326 9.10 -24.30 10.72
CA LYS A 326 7.74 -24.85 10.70
C LYS A 326 7.36 -25.33 12.09
N ILE A 327 6.11 -25.08 12.50
CA ILE A 327 5.55 -25.53 13.79
C ILE A 327 4.04 -25.73 13.63
N GLY A 328 3.50 -26.84 14.15
CA GLY A 328 2.04 -27.04 14.21
C GLY A 328 1.37 -26.06 15.19
N ILE A 329 0.15 -25.57 14.87
CA ILE A 329 -0.54 -24.60 15.74
C ILE A 329 -0.75 -25.15 17.16
N LEU A 330 -1.14 -26.42 17.29
CA LEU A 330 -1.34 -27.05 18.60
C LEU A 330 -0.03 -27.22 19.37
N ASP A 331 1.07 -27.51 18.67
CA ASP A 331 2.41 -27.60 19.25
C ASP A 331 2.90 -26.21 19.69
N ALA A 332 2.61 -25.16 18.91
CA ALA A 332 2.92 -23.78 19.30
C ALA A 332 2.17 -23.37 20.57
N ILE A 333 0.88 -23.69 20.69
CA ILE A 333 0.10 -23.42 21.91
C ILE A 333 0.70 -24.17 23.10
N LYS A 334 1.06 -25.43 22.90
CA LYS A 334 1.70 -26.23 23.95
C LYS A 334 3.04 -25.67 24.37
N GLU A 335 3.86 -25.18 23.42
CA GLU A 335 5.18 -24.60 23.68
C GLU A 335 5.07 -23.25 24.39
N TYR A 336 4.19 -22.34 23.94
CA TYR A 336 4.18 -20.95 24.41
C TYR A 336 3.10 -20.64 25.46
N ALA A 337 1.94 -21.31 25.42
CA ALA A 337 0.90 -21.17 26.44
C ALA A 337 0.99 -22.23 27.54
N GLY A 338 1.79 -23.30 27.35
CA GLY A 338 2.01 -24.35 28.34
C GLY A 338 0.82 -25.31 28.53
N VAL A 339 -0.12 -25.33 27.56
CA VAL A 339 -1.33 -26.18 27.62
C VAL A 339 -1.48 -27.00 26.34
N ASP A 340 -1.89 -28.24 26.47
CA ASP A 340 -2.23 -29.11 25.36
C ASP A 340 -3.73 -29.06 25.12
N VAL A 341 -4.13 -28.39 24.03
CA VAL A 341 -5.54 -28.18 23.70
C VAL A 341 -6.09 -29.21 22.70
N LYS A 342 -5.28 -30.21 22.31
CA LYS A 342 -5.69 -31.22 21.33
C LYS A 342 -6.89 -32.03 21.85
N GLY A 343 -7.98 -32.05 21.07
CA GLY A 343 -9.17 -32.83 21.36
C GLY A 343 -10.04 -32.28 22.49
N MET A 344 -9.79 -31.05 22.97
CA MET A 344 -10.67 -30.38 23.93
C MET A 344 -11.99 -29.96 23.28
N ASP A 345 -13.10 -30.14 24.00
CA ASP A 345 -14.39 -29.60 23.61
C ASP A 345 -14.52 -28.10 23.97
N VAL A 346 -15.65 -27.49 23.55
CA VAL A 346 -15.91 -26.05 23.78
C VAL A 346 -15.84 -25.66 25.24
N ASP A 347 -16.37 -26.48 26.17
CA ASP A 347 -16.40 -26.15 27.59
C ASP A 347 -15.01 -26.23 28.20
N GLN A 348 -14.23 -27.24 27.83
CA GLN A 348 -12.84 -27.39 28.24
C GLN A 348 -11.95 -26.24 27.73
N LEU A 349 -12.14 -25.82 26.48
CA LEU A 349 -11.43 -24.68 25.91
C LEU A 349 -11.81 -23.37 26.58
N ARG A 350 -13.08 -23.15 26.90
CA ARG A 350 -13.54 -21.95 27.66
C ARG A 350 -12.92 -21.91 29.05
N GLU A 351 -12.83 -23.05 29.72
CA GLU A 351 -12.18 -23.15 31.04
C GLU A 351 -10.68 -22.87 30.94
N THR A 352 -10.06 -23.34 29.85
CA THR A 352 -8.65 -23.09 29.56
C THR A 352 -8.40 -21.60 29.27
N CYS A 353 -9.17 -20.97 28.43
CA CYS A 353 -9.10 -19.52 28.17
C CYS A 353 -9.24 -18.72 29.48
N LYS A 354 -10.20 -19.09 30.34
CA LYS A 354 -10.36 -18.45 31.65
C LYS A 354 -9.16 -18.60 32.54
N LYS A 355 -8.53 -19.78 32.58
CA LYS A 355 -7.28 -20.03 33.36
C LYS A 355 -6.11 -19.23 32.83
N LEU A 356 -6.05 -19.03 31.51
CA LEU A 356 -5.02 -18.26 30.79
C LEU A 356 -5.31 -16.75 30.75
N ASN A 357 -6.44 -16.27 31.30
CA ASN A 357 -6.91 -14.89 31.22
C ASN A 357 -7.06 -14.37 29.76
N VAL A 358 -7.44 -15.26 28.84
CA VAL A 358 -7.77 -14.91 27.45
C VAL A 358 -9.22 -14.41 27.41
N GLU A 359 -9.45 -13.24 26.81
CA GLU A 359 -10.80 -12.70 26.61
C GLU A 359 -11.55 -13.51 25.54
N ILE A 360 -12.78 -13.91 25.85
CA ILE A 360 -13.60 -14.71 24.96
C ILE A 360 -15.05 -14.21 24.94
N GLU A 361 -15.72 -14.38 23.81
CA GLU A 361 -17.15 -14.12 23.67
C GLU A 361 -17.98 -15.40 23.88
N PRO A 362 -19.24 -15.28 24.37
CA PRO A 362 -20.11 -16.43 24.61
C PRO A 362 -20.44 -17.25 23.35
N THR A 363 -20.33 -16.66 22.19
CA THR A 363 -20.66 -17.26 20.87
C THR A 363 -19.49 -18.03 20.25
N MET A 364 -18.26 -17.89 20.79
CA MET A 364 -17.08 -18.54 20.23
C MET A 364 -17.15 -20.07 20.30
N GLY A 365 -16.97 -20.72 19.13
CA GLY A 365 -16.82 -22.18 19.00
C GLY A 365 -15.35 -22.63 19.19
N VAL A 366 -15.08 -23.92 19.00
CA VAL A 366 -13.75 -24.55 19.17
C VAL A 366 -12.66 -23.78 18.42
N GLY A 367 -12.85 -23.51 17.15
CA GLY A 367 -11.86 -22.83 16.31
C GLY A 367 -11.49 -21.43 16.85
N LYS A 368 -12.49 -20.58 17.13
CA LYS A 368 -12.26 -19.21 17.64
C LYS A 368 -11.64 -19.21 19.04
N LEU A 369 -11.90 -20.22 19.88
CA LEU A 369 -11.26 -20.34 21.19
C LEU A 369 -9.78 -20.74 21.08
N ILE A 370 -9.44 -21.66 20.19
CA ILE A 370 -8.05 -22.03 19.88
C ILE A 370 -7.29 -20.83 19.32
N ASP A 371 -7.90 -20.11 18.38
CA ASP A 371 -7.36 -18.92 17.78
C ASP A 371 -7.08 -17.80 18.81
N ALA A 372 -8.01 -17.57 19.72
CA ALA A 372 -7.82 -16.61 20.82
C ALA A 372 -6.62 -16.96 21.74
N ILE A 373 -6.42 -18.24 22.05
CA ILE A 373 -5.25 -18.68 22.83
C ILE A 373 -3.97 -18.48 22.02
N PHE A 374 -4.01 -18.83 20.72
CA PHE A 374 -2.86 -18.71 19.84
C PHE A 374 -2.44 -17.24 19.66
N GLY A 375 -3.37 -16.34 19.37
CA GLY A 375 -3.11 -14.91 19.23
C GLY A 375 -2.47 -14.30 20.47
N GLU A 376 -3.00 -14.57 21.65
CA GLU A 376 -2.50 -14.00 22.90
C GLU A 376 -1.11 -14.53 23.28
N TYR A 377 -0.87 -15.83 23.09
CA TYR A 377 0.32 -16.47 23.61
C TYR A 377 1.42 -16.77 22.59
N CYS A 378 1.07 -16.99 21.30
CA CYS A 378 2.02 -17.55 20.34
C CYS A 378 2.55 -16.54 19.32
N GLU A 379 1.70 -15.70 18.70
CA GLU A 379 2.04 -14.85 17.57
C GLU A 379 3.28 -13.98 17.80
N LYS A 380 3.39 -13.35 18.95
CA LYS A 380 4.51 -12.46 19.34
C LYS A 380 5.89 -13.13 19.32
N HIS A 381 5.94 -14.46 19.34
CA HIS A 381 7.18 -15.23 19.30
C HIS A 381 7.70 -15.47 17.88
N PHE A 382 6.88 -15.26 16.86
CA PHE A 382 7.25 -15.48 15.45
C PHE A 382 7.85 -14.22 14.83
N VAL A 383 9.04 -13.83 15.31
CA VAL A 383 9.77 -12.66 14.81
C VAL A 383 10.37 -12.94 13.44
N GLN A 384 11.09 -14.06 13.29
CA GLN A 384 11.61 -14.54 12.01
C GLN A 384 10.51 -15.27 11.23
N PRO A 385 10.59 -15.31 9.87
CA PRO A 385 9.60 -16.01 9.06
C PRO A 385 9.37 -17.44 9.55
N THR A 386 8.13 -17.75 9.91
CA THR A 386 7.75 -19.04 10.51
C THR A 386 6.42 -19.50 9.94
N PHE A 387 6.37 -20.69 9.39
CA PHE A 387 5.14 -21.36 9.00
C PHE A 387 4.50 -22.00 10.21
N VAL A 388 3.29 -21.57 10.55
CA VAL A 388 2.41 -22.25 11.49
C VAL A 388 1.49 -23.16 10.68
N THR A 389 1.46 -24.48 11.01
CA THR A 389 0.82 -25.49 10.16
C THR A 389 -0.26 -26.26 10.91
N ASP A 390 -1.00 -27.08 10.18
CA ASP A 390 -1.86 -28.15 10.71
C ASP A 390 -2.99 -27.63 11.61
N TYR A 391 -3.75 -26.66 11.08
CA TYR A 391 -4.89 -26.06 11.77
C TYR A 391 -6.04 -27.05 11.95
N PRO A 392 -6.80 -27.00 13.08
CA PRO A 392 -8.01 -27.76 13.24
C PRO A 392 -9.05 -27.53 12.13
N VAL A 393 -9.82 -28.58 11.84
CA VAL A 393 -10.84 -28.53 10.76
C VAL A 393 -11.87 -27.42 10.98
N GLU A 394 -12.23 -27.15 12.21
CA GLU A 394 -13.21 -26.13 12.62
C GLU A 394 -12.75 -24.70 12.27
N MET A 395 -11.44 -24.48 12.11
CA MET A 395 -10.86 -23.19 11.74
C MET A 395 -10.73 -22.97 10.22
N SER A 396 -11.05 -24.00 9.39
CA SER A 396 -10.62 -24.00 8.00
C SER A 396 -11.70 -24.55 7.06
N PRO A 397 -12.81 -23.81 6.82
CA PRO A 397 -13.97 -24.34 6.09
C PRO A 397 -13.73 -24.63 4.61
N LEU A 398 -12.66 -24.11 4.00
CA LEU A 398 -12.32 -24.24 2.57
C LEU A 398 -11.10 -25.14 2.32
N THR A 399 -10.56 -25.72 3.38
CA THR A 399 -9.29 -26.45 3.35
C THR A 399 -9.49 -27.97 3.37
N LYS A 400 -8.65 -28.68 2.62
CA LYS A 400 -8.61 -30.16 2.63
C LYS A 400 -8.19 -30.68 3.99
N ARG A 401 -8.83 -31.78 4.46
CA ARG A 401 -8.40 -32.50 5.65
C ARG A 401 -6.97 -33.01 5.48
N HIS A 402 -6.21 -32.96 6.59
CA HIS A 402 -4.84 -33.44 6.59
C HIS A 402 -4.79 -34.95 6.31
N ARG A 403 -3.87 -35.35 5.41
CA ARG A 403 -3.76 -36.73 4.88
C ARG A 403 -3.47 -37.79 5.94
N ASN A 404 -2.88 -37.42 7.09
CA ASN A 404 -2.50 -38.34 8.16
C ASN A 404 -3.33 -38.17 9.44
N ASP A 405 -4.00 -37.03 9.66
CA ASP A 405 -4.84 -36.76 10.81
C ASP A 405 -6.10 -35.98 10.37
N PRO A 406 -7.24 -36.65 10.22
CA PRO A 406 -8.46 -36.03 9.69
C PRO A 406 -9.09 -34.97 10.61
N THR A 407 -8.60 -34.78 11.83
CA THR A 407 -9.01 -33.71 12.74
C THR A 407 -8.33 -32.37 12.42
N LEU A 408 -7.28 -32.41 11.61
CA LEU A 408 -6.50 -31.27 11.15
C LEU A 408 -6.71 -31.02 9.67
N THR A 409 -6.15 -29.93 9.17
CA THR A 409 -6.19 -29.52 7.77
C THR A 409 -4.79 -29.29 7.21
N GLU A 410 -4.61 -29.45 5.90
CA GLU A 410 -3.38 -29.12 5.17
C GLU A 410 -3.33 -27.60 4.93
N ARG A 411 -3.11 -26.83 5.99
CA ARG A 411 -3.06 -25.37 6.01
C ARG A 411 -1.80 -24.87 6.66
N PHE A 412 -1.29 -23.76 6.20
CA PHE A 412 -0.32 -22.96 6.94
C PHE A 412 -0.67 -21.46 6.89
N GLU A 413 -0.23 -20.78 7.90
CA GLU A 413 -0.08 -19.33 7.90
C GLU A 413 1.40 -18.98 8.06
N LEU A 414 1.86 -17.96 7.33
CA LEU A 414 3.22 -17.44 7.46
C LEU A 414 3.21 -16.23 8.37
N PHE A 415 3.88 -16.34 9.50
CA PHE A 415 4.09 -15.25 10.44
C PHE A 415 5.45 -14.62 10.29
N VAL A 416 5.50 -13.27 10.37
CA VAL A 416 6.75 -12.49 10.44
C VAL A 416 6.49 -11.29 11.34
N CYS A 417 7.41 -11.01 12.28
CA CYS A 417 7.29 -9.92 13.26
C CYS A 417 5.99 -9.98 14.09
N GLY A 418 5.51 -11.20 14.39
CA GLY A 418 4.28 -11.41 15.15
C GLY A 418 2.99 -11.16 14.39
N HIS A 419 3.04 -11.05 13.05
CA HIS A 419 1.86 -10.80 12.22
C HIS A 419 1.75 -11.84 11.10
N GLU A 420 0.54 -12.29 10.83
CA GLU A 420 0.21 -13.08 9.66
C GLU A 420 0.49 -12.27 8.39
N LEU A 421 1.32 -12.83 7.51
CA LEU A 421 1.67 -12.27 6.21
C LEU A 421 0.92 -12.97 5.07
N ALA A 422 0.77 -14.29 5.15
CA ALA A 422 0.11 -15.11 4.14
C ALA A 422 -0.60 -16.30 4.77
N ASN A 423 -1.68 -16.75 4.11
CA ASN A 423 -2.46 -17.92 4.46
C ASN A 423 -2.61 -18.80 3.22
N ALA A 424 -2.35 -20.11 3.36
CA ALA A 424 -2.36 -21.05 2.25
C ALA A 424 -2.74 -22.46 2.68
N TYR A 425 -3.27 -23.23 1.73
CA TYR A 425 -3.67 -24.59 2.00
C TYR A 425 -3.78 -25.44 0.74
N SER A 426 -3.87 -26.77 0.94
CA SER A 426 -4.43 -27.67 -0.06
C SER A 426 -5.94 -27.46 -0.10
N GLU A 427 -6.49 -27.17 -1.27
CA GLU A 427 -7.89 -26.79 -1.44
C GLU A 427 -8.86 -27.97 -1.21
N LEU A 428 -9.96 -27.71 -0.51
CA LEU A 428 -11.05 -28.65 -0.41
C LEU A 428 -11.74 -28.77 -1.77
N ASN A 429 -11.56 -29.91 -2.41
CA ASN A 429 -12.09 -30.21 -3.74
C ASN A 429 -13.18 -31.29 -3.76
N ASP A 430 -13.64 -31.74 -2.57
CA ASP A 430 -14.77 -32.64 -2.41
C ASP A 430 -16.06 -31.81 -2.26
N PRO A 431 -16.99 -31.85 -3.23
CA PRO A 431 -18.20 -31.04 -3.17
C PRO A 431 -19.15 -31.43 -2.02
N ILE A 432 -19.09 -32.69 -1.54
CA ILE A 432 -19.92 -33.16 -0.45
C ILE A 432 -19.39 -32.61 0.89
N ASP A 433 -18.11 -32.80 1.18
CA ASP A 433 -17.46 -32.21 2.38
C ASP A 433 -17.60 -30.67 2.37
N GLN A 434 -17.41 -30.03 1.20
CA GLN A 434 -17.59 -28.58 1.09
C GLN A 434 -19.01 -28.10 1.42
N ARG A 435 -20.02 -28.84 0.99
CA ARG A 435 -21.43 -28.55 1.32
C ARG A 435 -21.67 -28.64 2.83
N GLU A 436 -21.18 -29.72 3.45
CA GLU A 436 -21.30 -29.93 4.90
C GLU A 436 -20.66 -28.76 5.68
N ARG A 437 -19.45 -28.32 5.26
CA ARG A 437 -18.75 -27.18 5.87
C ARG A 437 -19.53 -25.87 5.74
N PHE A 438 -20.10 -25.60 4.56
CA PHE A 438 -20.93 -24.42 4.36
C PHE A 438 -22.22 -24.45 5.19
N GLU A 439 -22.83 -25.61 5.36
CA GLU A 439 -24.02 -25.77 6.21
C GLU A 439 -23.68 -25.55 7.69
N GLU A 440 -22.51 -25.96 8.14
CA GLU A 440 -22.00 -25.65 9.48
C GLU A 440 -21.77 -24.14 9.66
N GLN A 441 -21.14 -23.46 8.70
CA GLN A 441 -20.98 -22.00 8.72
C GLN A 441 -22.33 -21.28 8.73
N ALA A 442 -23.31 -21.72 7.96
CA ALA A 442 -24.65 -21.14 7.94
C ALA A 442 -25.37 -21.29 9.30
N LYS A 443 -25.12 -22.37 10.04
CA LYS A 443 -25.64 -22.54 11.42
C LYS A 443 -24.99 -21.53 12.37
N LEU A 444 -23.70 -21.29 12.27
CA LEU A 444 -23.01 -20.27 13.08
C LEU A 444 -23.59 -18.87 12.80
N LYS A 445 -23.83 -18.55 11.54
CA LYS A 445 -24.48 -17.31 11.13
C LYS A 445 -25.88 -17.15 11.72
N SER A 446 -26.71 -18.20 11.71
CA SER A 446 -28.04 -18.16 12.31
C SER A 446 -28.01 -17.99 13.84
N ASN A 447 -26.91 -18.33 14.49
CA ASN A 447 -26.67 -18.17 15.92
C ASN A 447 -26.03 -16.81 16.29
N GLY A 448 -25.91 -15.89 15.31
CA GLY A 448 -25.45 -14.51 15.54
C GLY A 448 -23.99 -14.23 15.18
N ASP A 449 -23.30 -15.13 14.48
CA ASP A 449 -21.97 -14.87 13.92
C ASP A 449 -22.10 -14.16 12.57
N ASP A 450 -22.07 -12.84 12.57
CA ASP A 450 -22.23 -12.00 11.36
C ASP A 450 -21.10 -12.19 10.33
N GLU A 451 -19.97 -12.74 10.73
CA GLU A 451 -18.80 -12.98 9.88
C GLU A 451 -18.85 -14.35 9.18
N ALA A 452 -19.69 -15.28 9.66
CA ALA A 452 -19.78 -16.61 9.09
C ALA A 452 -20.22 -16.59 7.62
N MET A 453 -19.66 -17.51 6.83
CA MET A 453 -19.85 -17.57 5.38
C MET A 453 -21.27 -17.87 4.95
N PHE A 454 -21.67 -17.34 3.80
CA PHE A 454 -22.87 -17.73 3.07
C PHE A 454 -22.63 -19.01 2.27
N ILE A 455 -23.69 -19.78 2.01
CA ILE A 455 -23.62 -20.93 1.09
C ILE A 455 -23.60 -20.41 -0.36
N ASP A 456 -22.50 -20.63 -1.06
CA ASP A 456 -22.39 -20.36 -2.50
C ASP A 456 -22.73 -21.64 -3.29
N TYR A 457 -24.00 -21.78 -3.69
CA TYR A 457 -24.49 -22.95 -4.45
C TYR A 457 -23.89 -23.03 -5.85
N ASP A 458 -23.47 -21.91 -6.44
CA ASP A 458 -22.80 -21.89 -7.74
C ASP A 458 -21.36 -22.43 -7.63
N PHE A 459 -20.68 -22.09 -6.55
CA PHE A 459 -19.36 -22.67 -6.26
C PHE A 459 -19.44 -24.17 -6.00
N LEU A 460 -20.44 -24.63 -5.22
CA LEU A 460 -20.67 -26.07 -5.02
C LEU A 460 -20.91 -26.80 -6.34
N ARG A 461 -21.78 -26.23 -7.20
CA ARG A 461 -22.00 -26.77 -8.54
C ARG A 461 -20.71 -26.80 -9.38
N ALA A 462 -19.85 -25.79 -9.29
CA ALA A 462 -18.58 -25.79 -9.97
C ALA A 462 -17.68 -26.95 -9.49
N LEU A 463 -17.60 -27.20 -8.18
CA LEU A 463 -16.85 -28.32 -7.63
C LEU A 463 -17.38 -29.69 -8.10
N GLU A 464 -18.70 -29.82 -8.33
CA GLU A 464 -19.31 -31.05 -8.86
C GLU A 464 -18.86 -31.39 -10.28
N TYR A 465 -18.32 -30.41 -11.06
CA TYR A 465 -17.66 -30.68 -12.34
C TYR A 465 -16.22 -31.22 -12.18
N GLY A 466 -15.69 -31.18 -10.98
CA GLY A 466 -14.36 -31.69 -10.64
C GLY A 466 -13.29 -30.61 -10.62
N MET A 467 -12.77 -30.28 -9.43
CA MET A 467 -11.57 -29.48 -9.25
C MET A 467 -10.37 -30.42 -9.01
N PRO A 468 -9.28 -30.31 -9.77
CA PRO A 468 -8.09 -31.11 -9.51
C PRO A 468 -7.50 -30.78 -8.12
N PRO A 469 -6.61 -31.63 -7.56
CA PRO A 469 -5.81 -31.24 -6.39
C PRO A 469 -5.15 -29.89 -6.65
N THR A 470 -5.34 -28.92 -5.76
CA THR A 470 -4.92 -27.52 -5.96
C THR A 470 -4.40 -26.97 -4.65
N SER A 471 -3.39 -26.14 -4.70
CA SER A 471 -2.98 -25.32 -3.57
C SER A 471 -3.23 -23.85 -3.87
N GLY A 472 -3.84 -23.15 -2.91
CA GLY A 472 -4.09 -21.72 -2.95
C GLY A 472 -3.32 -20.99 -1.86
N LEU A 473 -3.03 -19.70 -2.11
CA LEU A 473 -2.39 -18.80 -1.17
C LEU A 473 -2.93 -17.39 -1.33
N GLY A 474 -3.27 -16.77 -0.21
CA GLY A 474 -3.57 -15.34 -0.10
C GLY A 474 -2.48 -14.60 0.68
N MET A 475 -2.06 -13.42 0.19
CA MET A 475 -1.05 -12.58 0.82
C MET A 475 -1.46 -11.11 0.81
N GLY A 476 -1.40 -10.47 1.98
CA GLY A 476 -1.62 -9.03 2.12
C GLY A 476 -0.46 -8.21 1.57
N ILE A 477 -0.63 -7.55 0.42
CA ILE A 477 0.42 -6.75 -0.23
C ILE A 477 0.78 -5.51 0.60
N ASP A 478 -0.19 -4.94 1.30
CA ASP A 478 0.05 -3.79 2.17
C ASP A 478 0.95 -4.19 3.34
N ARG A 479 0.67 -5.32 4.02
CA ARG A 479 1.51 -5.87 5.10
C ARG A 479 2.90 -6.25 4.60
N LEU A 480 3.00 -6.92 3.44
CA LEU A 480 4.29 -7.23 2.84
C LEU A 480 5.10 -5.97 2.55
N THR A 481 4.44 -4.92 2.07
CA THR A 481 5.12 -3.63 1.80
C THR A 481 5.59 -2.98 3.11
N MET A 482 4.76 -2.96 4.15
CA MET A 482 5.15 -2.46 5.48
C MET A 482 6.40 -3.18 5.97
N LEU A 483 6.37 -4.50 5.97
CA LEU A 483 7.47 -5.36 6.41
C LEU A 483 8.75 -5.09 5.61
N MET A 484 8.67 -5.10 4.27
CA MET A 484 9.83 -4.90 3.39
C MET A 484 10.38 -3.47 3.41
N THR A 485 9.62 -2.47 3.86
CA THR A 485 10.05 -1.06 3.87
C THR A 485 10.27 -0.49 5.27
N GLY A 486 10.02 -1.29 6.32
CA GLY A 486 10.16 -0.88 7.72
C GLY A 486 9.12 0.15 8.16
N ASN A 487 7.96 0.22 7.47
CA ASN A 487 6.85 1.07 7.87
C ASN A 487 5.97 0.35 8.90
N THR A 488 5.52 1.07 9.92
CA THR A 488 4.77 0.52 11.05
C THR A 488 3.27 0.69 10.94
N THR A 489 2.81 1.43 9.93
CA THR A 489 1.38 1.66 9.70
C THR A 489 0.99 1.43 8.25
N ILE A 490 -0.21 0.87 8.04
CA ILE A 490 -0.75 0.62 6.70
C ILE A 490 -0.96 1.92 5.91
N GLN A 491 -1.24 3.03 6.61
CA GLN A 491 -1.40 4.34 5.98
C GLN A 491 -0.12 4.84 5.31
N ASP A 492 1.05 4.44 5.79
CA ASP A 492 2.33 4.84 5.19
C ASP A 492 2.59 4.15 3.83
N VAL A 493 1.97 3.01 3.59
CA VAL A 493 2.12 2.23 2.35
C VAL A 493 0.95 2.35 1.39
N LEU A 494 -0.08 3.14 1.75
CA LEU A 494 -1.20 3.52 0.89
C LEU A 494 -1.06 4.98 0.45
N PHE A 495 -1.29 5.27 -0.84
CA PHE A 495 -1.25 6.65 -1.31
C PHE A 495 -2.33 7.49 -0.66
N PHE A 496 -3.56 6.98 -0.64
CA PHE A 496 -4.72 7.65 -0.08
C PHE A 496 -5.49 6.67 0.82
N PRO A 497 -5.06 6.51 2.10
CA PRO A 497 -5.77 5.66 3.05
C PRO A 497 -7.14 6.24 3.38
N GLN A 498 -8.07 5.38 3.80
CA GLN A 498 -9.33 5.85 4.34
C GLN A 498 -9.08 6.64 5.62
N MET A 499 -9.67 7.83 5.70
CA MET A 499 -9.52 8.74 6.85
C MET A 499 -10.89 9.05 7.44
N ARG A 500 -10.92 9.31 8.75
CA ARG A 500 -12.13 9.85 9.39
C ARG A 500 -12.45 11.21 8.78
N PRO A 501 -13.74 11.59 8.62
CA PRO A 501 -14.09 12.93 8.17
C PRO A 501 -13.41 14.00 9.03
N GLU A 502 -12.99 15.10 8.40
CA GLU A 502 -12.53 16.26 9.15
C GLU A 502 -13.69 16.82 9.98
N LYS A 503 -13.40 17.20 11.24
CA LYS A 503 -14.39 17.92 12.04
C LYS A 503 -14.65 19.27 11.36
N MET A 504 -15.84 19.46 10.82
CA MET A 504 -16.25 20.74 10.28
C MET A 504 -16.20 21.80 11.37
N PRO A 505 -15.75 23.05 11.09
CA PRO A 505 -15.91 24.16 12.02
C PRO A 505 -17.37 24.25 12.44
N SER A 506 -17.63 24.52 13.72
CA SER A 506 -18.95 24.48 14.36
C SER A 506 -20.07 25.27 13.66
N LYS A 507 -19.76 26.32 12.89
CA LYS A 507 -20.72 27.08 12.06
C LYS A 507 -21.33 26.30 10.87
N GLN A 508 -20.67 25.25 10.39
CA GLN A 508 -21.21 24.42 9.29
C GLN A 508 -22.00 23.20 9.80
N ALA A 509 -21.81 22.83 11.05
CA ALA A 509 -22.60 21.77 11.69
C ALA A 509 -24.03 22.26 12.02
N GLU A 510 -24.18 23.52 12.44
CA GLU A 510 -25.49 24.11 12.77
C GLU A 510 -26.41 24.31 11.53
N GLU A 511 -25.84 24.55 10.33
CA GLU A 511 -26.61 24.67 9.10
C GLU A 511 -27.11 23.30 8.59
N LYS A 512 -26.33 22.20 8.72
CA LYS A 512 -26.77 20.86 8.34
C LYS A 512 -27.86 20.29 9.24
N ASP A 513 -27.72 20.46 10.55
CA ASP A 513 -28.76 20.05 11.51
C ASP A 513 -30.09 20.83 11.31
N SER A 514 -30.04 22.05 10.79
CA SER A 514 -31.22 22.84 10.46
C SER A 514 -31.86 22.43 9.12
N GLU A 515 -31.10 21.88 8.17
CA GLU A 515 -31.64 21.38 6.91
C GLU A 515 -32.22 19.94 7.05
N GLU A 516 -31.60 19.07 7.87
CA GLU A 516 -32.14 17.73 8.15
C GLU A 516 -33.39 17.74 9.03
N ASN A 517 -33.58 18.77 9.88
CA ASN A 517 -34.80 18.93 10.67
C ASN A 517 -35.96 19.61 9.92
N ASN A 518 -35.74 20.11 8.69
CA ASN A 518 -36.77 20.75 7.85
C ASN A 518 -37.11 19.92 6.58
N ALA A 519 -36.56 18.73 6.42
CA ALA A 519 -36.90 17.77 5.37
C ALA A 519 -37.63 16.56 5.97
#